data_b64df336ad1135c95791304a10873f3f
#
_entry.id   b64df336ad1135c95791304a10873f3f
#
_cell.length_a   1.000
_cell.length_b   1.000
_cell.length_c   1.000
_cell.angle_alpha   90.00
_cell.angle_beta   90.00
_cell.angle_gamma   90.00
#
_symmetry.space_group_name_H-M   'P 1'
#
loop_
_entity.id
_entity.type
_entity.pdbx_description
1 polymer ?
#
loop_
_entity_poly.entity_id
_entity_poly.type
_entity_poly.pdbx_seq_one_letter_code
_entity_poly.pdbx_strand_id
1 'polypeptide(L)'
;QKDDYVRQGLADVYSQEMLNIPLDITDTFFKKTDFVPIKEEDRKKNLVYYATCDLAVSQSQKADYSAFVVGGMDEDGRLYCKHVIKQRMDALEIVDTILMIQKIYKPVLFGLEQGTIQKAIGPYLNEEMLKRGEFINTILLKPSGDKLTRARSIQARMRSGACKFDKDADWYQNFEDELLRFPRDK
;
A
#
# COMPACT_ATOMS: atom_id res chain seq x y z
N GLN A 1 -0.53 -19.05 32.26
CA GLN A 1 -0.03 -18.58 30.95
C GLN A 1 -1.19 -18.17 30.02
N LYS A 2 -2.16 -19.06 29.70
CA LYS A 2 -3.30 -18.73 28.83
C LYS A 2 -4.07 -17.50 29.31
N ASP A 3 -4.36 -17.44 30.59
CA ASP A 3 -5.13 -16.33 31.18
C ASP A 3 -4.38 -14.99 31.17
N ASP A 4 -3.04 -15.02 31.18
CA ASP A 4 -2.22 -13.82 31.08
C ASP A 4 -2.25 -13.24 29.65
N TYR A 5 -2.19 -14.09 28.62
CA TYR A 5 -2.32 -13.67 27.23
C TYR A 5 -3.70 -13.12 26.91
N VAL A 6 -4.77 -13.76 27.43
CA VAL A 6 -6.14 -13.28 27.25
C VAL A 6 -6.35 -11.91 27.91
N ARG A 7 -5.81 -11.69 29.13
CA ARG A 7 -5.88 -10.39 29.83
C ARG A 7 -5.16 -9.28 29.09
N GLN A 8 -4.13 -9.62 28.33
CA GLN A 8 -3.35 -8.66 27.51
C GLN A 8 -3.93 -8.48 26.11
N GLY A 9 -5.05 -9.13 25.76
CA GLY A 9 -5.63 -9.09 24.42
C GLY A 9 -4.80 -9.85 23.37
N LEU A 10 -3.92 -10.76 23.80
CA LEU A 10 -2.99 -11.52 22.97
C LEU A 10 -3.40 -13.00 22.82
N ALA A 11 -4.69 -13.28 22.92
CA ALA A 11 -5.24 -14.66 22.82
C ALA A 11 -4.80 -15.37 21.53
N ASP A 12 -4.72 -14.63 20.44
CA ASP A 12 -4.32 -15.14 19.12
C ASP A 12 -2.84 -15.52 19.07
N VAL A 13 -1.97 -14.69 19.70
CA VAL A 13 -0.53 -14.95 19.81
C VAL A 13 -0.30 -16.22 20.60
N TYR A 14 -1.04 -16.41 21.72
CA TYR A 14 -0.99 -17.64 22.49
C TYR A 14 -1.38 -18.86 21.64
N SER A 15 -2.45 -18.73 20.86
CA SER A 15 -2.92 -19.82 20.00
C SER A 15 -1.91 -20.18 18.92
N GLN A 16 -1.23 -19.20 18.33
CA GLN A 16 -0.20 -19.43 17.30
C GLN A 16 1.10 -20.02 17.87
N GLU A 17 1.64 -19.39 18.91
CA GLU A 17 2.99 -19.70 19.40
C GLU A 17 3.00 -20.91 20.32
N MET A 18 1.98 -21.06 21.15
CA MET A 18 1.97 -22.08 22.21
C MET A 18 1.17 -23.34 21.86
N LEU A 19 0.12 -23.21 21.04
CA LEU A 19 -0.76 -24.34 20.69
C LEU A 19 -0.61 -24.81 19.25
N ASN A 20 0.17 -24.07 18.44
CA ASN A 20 0.35 -24.35 17.02
C ASN A 20 -1.00 -24.48 16.26
N ILE A 21 -2.03 -23.77 16.72
CA ILE A 21 -3.35 -23.73 16.13
C ILE A 21 -3.31 -22.69 15.00
N PRO A 22 -3.66 -23.05 13.77
CA PRO A 22 -3.82 -22.08 12.68
C PRO A 22 -4.77 -20.98 13.13
N LEU A 23 -4.42 -19.72 12.84
CA LEU A 23 -5.31 -18.58 13.10
C LEU A 23 -6.70 -18.87 12.55
N ASP A 24 -7.69 -18.66 13.39
CA ASP A 24 -9.07 -18.66 12.95
C ASP A 24 -9.22 -17.52 11.92
N ILE A 25 -9.51 -17.90 10.67
CA ILE A 25 -9.61 -16.98 9.50
C ILE A 25 -10.71 -15.91 9.76
N THR A 26 -11.55 -16.14 10.78
CA THR A 26 -12.63 -15.22 11.17
C THR A 26 -12.14 -13.94 11.85
N ASP A 27 -10.93 -13.93 12.44
CA ASP A 27 -10.38 -12.81 13.23
C ASP A 27 -9.31 -11.98 12.50
N THR A 28 -9.09 -12.22 11.21
CA THR A 28 -8.15 -11.41 10.43
C THR A 28 -8.72 -10.01 10.16
N PHE A 29 -7.84 -8.99 10.21
CA PHE A 29 -8.24 -7.60 9.95
C PHE A 29 -8.80 -7.43 8.53
N PHE A 30 -8.11 -7.97 7.52
CA PHE A 30 -8.62 -8.10 6.16
C PHE A 30 -8.99 -9.57 5.89
N LYS A 31 -10.09 -9.81 5.17
CA LYS A 31 -10.57 -11.13 4.79
C LYS A 31 -10.44 -11.34 3.29
N LYS A 32 -10.27 -12.59 2.84
CA LYS A 32 -10.24 -12.91 1.40
C LYS A 32 -11.46 -12.37 0.64
N THR A 33 -12.63 -12.34 1.30
CA THR A 33 -13.88 -11.80 0.77
C THR A 33 -13.85 -10.29 0.54
N ASP A 34 -12.93 -9.56 1.18
CA ASP A 34 -12.79 -8.11 1.04
C ASP A 34 -12.10 -7.72 -0.28
N PHE A 35 -11.44 -8.69 -0.95
CA PHE A 35 -10.72 -8.47 -2.20
C PHE A 35 -11.61 -8.71 -3.41
N VAL A 36 -12.41 -7.72 -3.78
CA VAL A 36 -13.30 -7.77 -4.92
C VAL A 36 -12.53 -7.61 -6.22
N PRO A 37 -12.69 -8.51 -7.22
CA PRO A 37 -11.97 -8.40 -8.48
C PRO A 37 -12.47 -7.22 -9.34
N ILE A 38 -11.56 -6.63 -10.13
CA ILE A 38 -11.91 -5.74 -11.23
C ILE A 38 -12.54 -6.59 -12.33
N LYS A 39 -13.75 -6.25 -12.75
CA LYS A 39 -14.46 -6.92 -13.83
C LYS A 39 -14.22 -6.21 -15.16
N GLU A 40 -14.61 -6.84 -16.27
CA GLU A 40 -14.47 -6.27 -17.62
C GLU A 40 -15.23 -4.94 -17.78
N GLU A 41 -16.39 -4.81 -17.16
CA GLU A 41 -17.19 -3.58 -17.13
C GLU A 41 -16.47 -2.44 -16.41
N ASP A 42 -15.68 -2.76 -15.36
CA ASP A 42 -14.89 -1.78 -14.59
C ASP A 42 -13.70 -1.25 -15.40
N ARG A 43 -13.12 -2.06 -16.29
CA ARG A 43 -11.98 -1.67 -17.14
C ARG A 43 -12.31 -0.56 -18.13
N LYS A 44 -13.60 -0.36 -18.44
CA LYS A 44 -14.10 0.68 -19.36
C LYS A 44 -14.39 2.02 -18.67
N LYS A 45 -14.30 2.07 -17.35
CA LYS A 45 -14.58 3.29 -16.58
C LYS A 45 -13.47 4.32 -16.72
N ASN A 46 -13.86 5.59 -16.73
CA ASN A 46 -12.93 6.70 -16.60
C ASN A 46 -12.49 6.79 -15.14
N LEU A 47 -11.19 6.77 -14.91
CA LEU A 47 -10.60 6.81 -13.56
C LEU A 47 -9.74 8.05 -13.41
N VAL A 48 -9.88 8.71 -12.26
CA VAL A 48 -8.93 9.71 -11.80
C VAL A 48 -7.88 9.00 -10.96
N TYR A 49 -6.62 9.09 -11.35
CA TYR A 49 -5.53 8.36 -10.71
C TYR A 49 -4.89 9.16 -9.56
N TYR A 50 -4.52 8.43 -8.54
CA TYR A 50 -3.75 8.87 -7.39
C TYR A 50 -2.61 7.88 -7.15
N ALA A 51 -1.48 8.37 -6.71
CA ALA A 51 -0.36 7.52 -6.31
C ALA A 51 0.10 7.87 -4.91
N THR A 52 0.69 6.91 -4.22
CA THR A 52 1.32 7.13 -2.91
C THR A 52 2.53 6.23 -2.76
N CYS A 53 3.49 6.67 -1.94
CA CYS A 53 4.63 5.83 -1.59
C CYS A 53 5.04 5.99 -0.14
N ASP A 54 5.53 4.89 0.41
CA ASP A 54 6.29 4.78 1.63
C ASP A 54 7.73 4.43 1.25
N LEU A 55 8.68 5.30 1.58
CA LEU A 55 10.04 5.25 1.07
C LEU A 55 11.02 4.74 2.10
N ALA A 56 11.82 3.74 1.70
CA ALA A 56 12.99 3.28 2.42
C ALA A 56 14.18 3.25 1.46
N VAL A 57 15.26 3.98 1.76
CA VAL A 57 16.50 3.89 0.97
C VAL A 57 17.33 2.72 1.43
N SER A 58 17.62 1.83 0.51
CA SER A 58 18.40 0.63 0.77
C SER A 58 19.73 0.66 0.03
N GLN A 59 20.84 0.59 0.79
CA GLN A 59 22.15 0.24 0.25
C GLN A 59 22.61 -1.15 0.71
N SER A 60 21.76 -1.90 1.39
CA SER A 60 22.10 -3.24 1.88
C SER A 60 20.93 -4.22 1.72
N GLN A 61 21.24 -5.52 1.63
CA GLN A 61 20.24 -6.59 1.56
C GLN A 61 19.36 -6.71 2.83
N LYS A 62 19.68 -5.99 3.91
CA LYS A 62 18.93 -6.00 5.18
C LYS A 62 18.04 -4.77 5.37
N ALA A 63 17.98 -3.88 4.38
CA ALA A 63 17.19 -2.65 4.51
C ALA A 63 15.71 -2.87 4.14
N ASP A 64 14.87 -1.94 4.59
CA ASP A 64 13.43 -1.96 4.37
C ASP A 64 13.06 -1.79 2.88
N TYR A 65 11.82 -2.16 2.53
CA TYR A 65 11.28 -2.01 1.19
C TYR A 65 10.67 -0.63 0.99
N SER A 66 10.91 -0.02 -0.18
CA SER A 66 10.03 1.05 -0.66
C SER A 66 8.78 0.45 -1.27
N ALA A 67 7.63 1.03 -0.96
CA ALA A 67 6.34 0.60 -1.48
C ALA A 67 5.64 1.75 -2.21
N PHE A 68 5.08 1.45 -3.38
CA PHE A 68 4.28 2.37 -4.19
C PHE A 68 2.94 1.75 -4.50
N VAL A 69 1.88 2.55 -4.40
CA VAL A 69 0.53 2.12 -4.75
C VAL A 69 -0.10 3.16 -5.68
N VAL A 70 -0.65 2.68 -6.80
CA VAL A 70 -1.45 3.49 -7.71
C VAL A 70 -2.89 3.05 -7.63
N GLY A 71 -3.77 3.98 -7.29
CA GLY A 71 -5.22 3.80 -7.25
C GLY A 71 -5.93 4.68 -8.26
N GLY A 72 -6.96 4.16 -8.91
CA GLY A 72 -7.90 4.94 -9.69
C GLY A 72 -9.22 5.09 -8.94
N MET A 73 -9.87 6.23 -9.06
CA MET A 73 -11.21 6.47 -8.49
C MET A 73 -12.19 6.78 -9.62
N ASP A 74 -13.34 6.10 -9.63
CA ASP A 74 -14.41 6.39 -10.57
C ASP A 74 -15.34 7.52 -10.06
N GLU A 75 -16.30 7.92 -10.87
CA GLU A 75 -17.29 8.97 -10.55
C GLU A 75 -18.21 8.61 -9.36
N ASP A 76 -18.37 7.32 -9.08
CA ASP A 76 -19.13 6.82 -7.92
C ASP A 76 -18.28 6.77 -6.63
N GLY A 77 -17.01 7.16 -6.69
CA GLY A 77 -16.06 7.12 -5.57
C GLY A 77 -15.54 5.73 -5.23
N ARG A 78 -15.69 4.74 -6.13
CA ARG A 78 -15.07 3.42 -5.97
C ARG A 78 -13.61 3.48 -6.30
N LEU A 79 -12.79 2.81 -5.50
CA LEU A 79 -11.34 2.74 -5.64
C LEU A 79 -10.93 1.47 -6.38
N TYR A 80 -10.00 1.60 -7.31
CA TYR A 80 -9.43 0.53 -8.10
C TYR A 80 -7.93 0.49 -7.84
N CYS A 81 -7.42 -0.56 -7.19
CA CYS A 81 -5.99 -0.76 -7.03
C CYS A 81 -5.40 -1.22 -8.36
N LYS A 82 -4.64 -0.36 -9.01
CA LYS A 82 -4.16 -0.55 -10.39
C LYS A 82 -2.74 -1.04 -10.47
N HIS A 83 -1.90 -0.64 -9.51
CA HIS A 83 -0.50 -1.06 -9.50
C HIS A 83 0.07 -0.99 -8.09
N VAL A 84 0.88 -1.98 -7.75
CA VAL A 84 1.64 -2.03 -6.50
C VAL A 84 3.07 -2.42 -6.82
N ILE A 85 4.02 -1.65 -6.31
CA ILE A 85 5.45 -1.96 -6.37
C ILE A 85 5.96 -2.04 -4.94
N LYS A 86 6.67 -3.11 -4.61
CA LYS A 86 7.35 -3.26 -3.32
C LYS A 86 8.73 -3.84 -3.58
N GLN A 87 9.74 -2.99 -3.50
CA GLN A 87 11.13 -3.37 -3.81
C GLN A 87 12.10 -2.62 -2.91
N ARG A 88 13.30 -3.20 -2.74
CA ARG A 88 14.43 -2.45 -2.19
C ARG A 88 15.01 -1.61 -3.31
N MET A 89 15.12 -0.32 -3.06
CA MET A 89 15.51 0.66 -4.07
C MET A 89 16.54 1.61 -3.50
N ASP A 90 17.48 2.03 -4.33
CA ASP A 90 18.30 3.19 -4.05
C ASP A 90 17.55 4.50 -4.38
N ALA A 91 18.20 5.63 -4.12
CA ALA A 91 17.58 6.95 -4.33
C ALA A 91 17.27 7.23 -5.81
N LEU A 92 18.09 6.74 -6.73
CA LEU A 92 17.89 6.92 -8.17
C LEU A 92 16.72 6.09 -8.66
N GLU A 93 16.64 4.82 -8.25
CA GLU A 93 15.56 3.90 -8.58
C GLU A 93 14.21 4.40 -8.03
N ILE A 94 14.19 5.02 -6.83
CA ILE A 94 13.01 5.66 -6.27
C ILE A 94 12.52 6.78 -7.18
N VAL A 95 13.40 7.70 -7.61
CA VAL A 95 13.02 8.82 -8.47
C VAL A 95 12.58 8.32 -9.85
N ASP A 96 13.26 7.35 -10.42
CA ASP A 96 12.86 6.73 -11.69
C ASP A 96 11.48 6.09 -11.59
N THR A 97 11.17 5.39 -10.48
CA THR A 97 9.88 4.79 -10.25
C THR A 97 8.77 5.84 -10.11
N ILE A 98 9.00 6.93 -9.39
CA ILE A 98 8.06 8.05 -9.27
C ILE A 98 7.72 8.62 -10.66
N LEU A 99 8.74 8.90 -11.47
CA LEU A 99 8.55 9.48 -12.80
C LEU A 99 7.94 8.49 -13.80
N MET A 100 8.27 7.21 -13.69
CA MET A 100 7.60 6.14 -14.45
C MET A 100 6.09 6.09 -14.13
N ILE A 101 5.71 6.12 -12.86
CA ILE A 101 4.31 6.15 -12.43
C ILE A 101 3.61 7.40 -12.99
N GLN A 102 4.27 8.56 -12.91
CA GLN A 102 3.75 9.81 -13.46
C GLN A 102 3.49 9.69 -14.96
N LYS A 103 4.41 9.17 -15.70
CA LYS A 103 4.33 9.02 -17.16
C LYS A 103 3.18 8.08 -17.57
N ILE A 104 3.00 6.97 -16.87
CA ILE A 104 2.04 5.92 -17.23
C ILE A 104 0.63 6.27 -16.78
N TYR A 105 0.45 6.68 -15.53
CA TYR A 105 -0.86 6.85 -14.89
C TYR A 105 -1.30 8.31 -14.80
N LYS A 106 -0.38 9.27 -14.86
CA LYS A 106 -0.63 10.71 -14.71
C LYS A 106 -1.49 11.02 -13.48
N PRO A 107 -1.09 10.53 -12.28
CA PRO A 107 -1.88 10.76 -11.07
C PRO A 107 -2.03 12.27 -10.82
N VAL A 108 -3.24 12.69 -10.45
CA VAL A 108 -3.53 14.10 -10.12
C VAL A 108 -2.86 14.54 -8.82
N LEU A 109 -2.59 13.59 -7.91
CA LEU A 109 -1.84 13.78 -6.68
C LEU A 109 -0.94 12.57 -6.42
N PHE A 110 0.28 12.87 -5.96
CA PHE A 110 1.26 11.88 -5.53
C PHE A 110 1.59 12.10 -4.04
N GLY A 111 1.10 11.20 -3.19
CA GLY A 111 1.33 11.25 -1.74
C GLY A 111 2.70 10.71 -1.38
N LEU A 112 3.52 11.54 -0.73
CA LEU A 112 4.83 11.16 -0.20
C LEU A 112 4.76 11.22 1.33
N GLU A 113 5.14 10.13 2.01
CA GLU A 113 5.28 10.20 3.45
C GLU A 113 6.37 11.18 3.85
N GLN A 114 6.05 12.12 4.75
CA GLN A 114 6.99 13.12 5.21
C GLN A 114 8.09 12.46 6.03
N GLY A 115 9.34 12.61 5.59
CA GLY A 115 10.48 12.02 6.27
C GLY A 115 11.82 12.48 5.73
N THR A 116 12.88 11.90 6.28
CA THR A 116 14.27 12.22 5.90
C THR A 116 14.55 11.85 4.43
N ILE A 117 14.01 10.73 3.98
CA ILE A 117 14.24 10.22 2.63
C ILE A 117 13.59 11.12 1.59
N GLN A 118 12.32 11.51 1.82
CA GLN A 118 11.61 12.45 0.95
C GLN A 118 12.40 13.76 0.79
N LYS A 119 12.98 14.28 1.88
CA LYS A 119 13.83 15.48 1.82
C LYS A 119 15.13 15.25 1.04
N ALA A 120 15.75 14.09 1.21
CA ALA A 120 17.01 13.75 0.55
C ALA A 120 16.87 13.59 -0.97
N ILE A 121 15.78 12.98 -1.44
CA ILE A 121 15.55 12.77 -2.89
C ILE A 121 14.98 14.01 -3.59
N GLY A 122 14.40 14.95 -2.83
CA GLY A 122 13.67 16.12 -3.38
C GLY A 122 14.45 16.92 -4.44
N PRO A 123 15.70 17.34 -4.16
CA PRO A 123 16.50 18.10 -5.14
C PRO A 123 16.73 17.32 -6.44
N TYR A 124 17.07 16.04 -6.34
CA TYR A 124 17.29 15.16 -7.49
C TYR A 124 16.00 14.92 -8.28
N LEU A 125 14.89 14.69 -7.58
CA LEU A 125 13.57 14.55 -8.20
C LEU A 125 13.21 15.82 -9.02
N ASN A 126 13.44 17.01 -8.47
CA ASN A 126 13.19 18.27 -9.16
C ASN A 126 14.04 18.40 -10.43
N GLU A 127 15.31 18.04 -10.36
CA GLU A 127 16.22 18.06 -11.51
C GLU A 127 15.75 17.11 -12.62
N GLU A 128 15.37 15.88 -12.26
CA GLU A 128 14.89 14.88 -13.20
C GLU A 128 13.51 15.23 -13.79
N MET A 129 12.62 15.87 -13.04
CA MET A 129 11.36 16.41 -13.56
C MET A 129 11.61 17.43 -14.70
N LEU A 130 12.55 18.34 -14.48
CA LEU A 130 12.92 19.33 -15.51
C LEU A 130 13.54 18.68 -16.73
N LYS A 131 14.49 17.75 -16.55
CA LYS A 131 15.16 17.05 -17.64
C LYS A 131 14.21 16.23 -18.51
N ARG A 132 13.22 15.56 -17.89
CA ARG A 132 12.30 14.66 -18.57
C ARG A 132 11.01 15.34 -19.02
N GLY A 133 10.75 16.57 -18.57
CA GLY A 133 9.50 17.27 -18.82
C GLY A 133 8.27 16.60 -18.15
N GLU A 134 8.51 15.80 -17.12
CA GLU A 134 7.48 15.08 -16.36
C GLU A 134 7.33 15.71 -14.98
N PHE A 135 6.21 16.35 -14.71
CA PHE A 135 5.97 17.06 -13.46
C PHE A 135 4.94 16.34 -12.63
N ILE A 136 5.24 16.16 -11.34
CA ILE A 136 4.34 15.54 -10.36
C ILE A 136 3.76 16.59 -9.42
N ASN A 137 2.49 16.42 -9.07
CA ASN A 137 1.84 17.21 -8.04
C ASN A 137 1.91 16.44 -6.72
N THR A 138 2.84 16.83 -5.83
CA THR A 138 3.11 16.11 -4.59
C THR A 138 2.32 16.67 -3.42
N ILE A 139 1.86 15.77 -2.54
CA ILE A 139 1.34 16.11 -1.21
C ILE A 139 2.13 15.36 -0.15
N LEU A 140 2.55 16.07 0.89
CA LEU A 140 3.25 15.45 2.02
C LEU A 140 2.24 14.86 3.01
N LEU A 141 2.33 13.55 3.23
CA LEU A 141 1.49 12.82 4.14
C LEU A 141 2.19 12.72 5.51
N LYS A 142 1.49 13.15 6.55
CA LYS A 142 1.93 12.97 7.94
C LYS A 142 1.13 11.81 8.53
N PRO A 143 1.77 10.68 8.87
CA PRO A 143 1.07 9.61 9.57
C PRO A 143 0.51 10.14 10.89
N SER A 144 -0.79 9.95 11.11
CA SER A 144 -1.46 10.28 12.37
C SER A 144 -2.12 9.04 12.95
N GLY A 145 -2.00 8.85 14.26
CA GLY A 145 -2.55 7.70 14.95
C GLY A 145 -1.78 6.39 14.67
N ASP A 146 -2.28 5.32 15.25
CA ASP A 146 -1.71 3.99 15.09
C ASP A 146 -2.03 3.36 13.72
N LYS A 147 -1.29 2.31 13.37
CA LYS A 147 -1.39 1.61 12.09
C LYS A 147 -2.78 1.02 11.84
N LEU A 148 -3.42 0.48 12.88
CA LEU A 148 -4.76 -0.11 12.78
C LEU A 148 -5.82 0.95 12.53
N THR A 149 -5.78 2.06 13.25
CA THR A 149 -6.72 3.18 13.07
C THR A 149 -6.65 3.73 11.65
N ARG A 150 -5.45 3.91 11.10
CA ARG A 150 -5.28 4.35 9.71
C ARG A 150 -5.84 3.34 8.69
N ALA A 151 -5.66 2.05 8.94
CA ALA A 151 -6.14 1.00 8.04
C ALA A 151 -7.66 0.80 8.05
N ARG A 152 -8.40 1.28 9.08
CA ARG A 152 -9.86 1.10 9.19
C ARG A 152 -10.64 1.70 8.03
N SER A 153 -10.21 2.84 7.50
CA SER A 153 -10.90 3.50 6.39
C SER A 153 -10.85 2.66 5.11
N ILE A 154 -9.70 2.10 4.79
CA ILE A 154 -9.57 1.21 3.63
C ILE A 154 -10.27 -0.13 3.86
N GLN A 155 -10.19 -0.69 5.08
CA GLN A 155 -10.93 -1.89 5.45
C GLN A 155 -12.44 -1.73 5.22
N ALA A 156 -13.02 -0.60 5.63
CA ALA A 156 -14.44 -0.33 5.43
C ALA A 156 -14.81 -0.26 3.93
N ARG A 157 -13.98 0.39 3.10
CA ARG A 157 -14.17 0.42 1.64
C ARG A 157 -14.06 -0.96 1.01
N MET A 158 -13.10 -1.77 1.43
CA MET A 158 -12.93 -3.14 0.93
C MET A 158 -14.14 -4.01 1.30
N ARG A 159 -14.60 -3.96 2.55
CA ARG A 159 -15.78 -4.72 3.02
C ARG A 159 -17.09 -4.33 2.33
N SER A 160 -17.25 -3.07 1.98
CA SER A 160 -18.42 -2.59 1.23
C SER A 160 -18.36 -2.89 -0.26
N GLY A 161 -17.25 -3.48 -0.76
CA GLY A 161 -17.02 -3.70 -2.20
C GLY A 161 -16.67 -2.43 -2.97
N ALA A 162 -16.42 -1.32 -2.27
CA ALA A 162 -16.03 -0.05 -2.89
C ALA A 162 -14.52 0.06 -3.18
N CYS A 163 -13.78 -1.03 -2.98
CA CYS A 163 -12.37 -1.15 -3.37
C CYS A 163 -12.21 -2.43 -4.18
N LYS A 164 -11.67 -2.32 -5.39
CA LYS A 164 -11.50 -3.44 -6.33
C LYS A 164 -10.04 -3.62 -6.73
N PHE A 165 -9.66 -4.86 -7.06
CA PHE A 165 -8.28 -5.27 -7.30
C PHE A 165 -8.13 -5.99 -8.63
N ASP A 166 -7.02 -5.74 -9.33
CA ASP A 166 -6.64 -6.51 -10.53
C ASP A 166 -5.97 -7.82 -10.08
N LYS A 167 -6.78 -8.89 -9.99
CA LYS A 167 -6.33 -10.19 -9.49
C LYS A 167 -5.42 -10.93 -10.47
N ASP A 168 -5.38 -10.51 -11.72
CA ASP A 168 -4.54 -11.10 -12.76
C ASP A 168 -3.14 -10.43 -12.82
N ALA A 169 -2.93 -9.36 -12.03
CA ALA A 169 -1.67 -8.65 -12.02
C ALA A 169 -0.60 -9.40 -11.20
N ASP A 170 0.65 -9.37 -11.68
CA ASP A 170 1.79 -10.08 -11.07
C ASP A 170 2.04 -9.70 -9.59
N TRP A 171 1.70 -8.48 -9.21
CA TRP A 171 1.86 -7.99 -7.85
C TRP A 171 0.76 -8.47 -6.89
N TYR A 172 -0.39 -8.94 -7.41
CA TYR A 172 -1.61 -9.12 -6.61
C TYR A 172 -1.45 -10.16 -5.50
N GLN A 173 -0.93 -11.34 -5.81
CA GLN A 173 -0.85 -12.43 -4.83
C GLN A 173 -0.02 -12.05 -3.60
N ASN A 174 1.16 -11.46 -3.81
CA ASN A 174 2.01 -11.01 -2.72
C ASN A 174 1.35 -9.91 -1.87
N PHE A 175 0.62 -9.01 -2.51
CA PHE A 175 -0.13 -7.95 -1.86
C PHE A 175 -1.29 -8.50 -1.02
N GLU A 176 -2.09 -9.43 -1.55
CA GLU A 176 -3.17 -10.10 -0.81
C GLU A 176 -2.62 -10.82 0.41
N ASP A 177 -1.56 -11.63 0.24
CA ASP A 177 -0.95 -12.41 1.32
C ASP A 177 -0.41 -11.51 2.44
N GLU A 178 0.17 -10.36 2.11
CA GLU A 178 0.65 -9.38 3.10
C GLU A 178 -0.52 -8.73 3.87
N LEU A 179 -1.57 -8.32 3.18
CA LEU A 179 -2.75 -7.73 3.84
C LEU A 179 -3.50 -8.74 4.71
N LEU A 180 -3.56 -10.01 4.32
CA LEU A 180 -4.19 -11.05 5.13
C LEU A 180 -3.43 -11.31 6.44
N ARG A 181 -2.13 -11.03 6.49
CA ARG A 181 -1.30 -11.12 7.71
C ARG A 181 -1.31 -9.84 8.55
N PHE A 182 -1.81 -8.74 8.01
CA PHE A 182 -1.90 -7.48 8.74
C PHE A 182 -2.76 -7.63 10.02
N PRO A 183 -2.37 -7.06 11.18
CA PRO A 183 -1.24 -6.13 11.41
C PRO A 183 0.06 -6.80 11.86
N ARG A 184 0.18 -8.11 11.76
CA ARG A 184 1.18 -8.95 12.44
C ARG A 184 2.53 -9.01 11.74
N ASP A 185 2.61 -8.70 10.45
CA ASP A 185 3.88 -8.65 9.74
C ASP A 185 4.69 -7.40 10.15
N LYS A 186 5.88 -7.68 10.68
CA LYS A 186 6.97 -6.71 10.85
C LYS A 186 8.01 -6.96 9.77
#